data_546b0cc16a72177bb37e51032809ba60
#
_entry.id   546b0cc16a72177bb37e51032809ba60
#
_cell.length_a   1.000
_cell.length_b   1.000
_cell.length_c   1.000
_cell.angle_alpha   90.00
_cell.angle_beta   90.00
_cell.angle_gamma   90.00
#
_symmetry.space_group_name_H-M   'P 1'
#
loop_
_entity.id
_entity.type
_entity.pdbx_description
1 polymer ?
#
loop_
_entity_poly.entity_id
_entity_poly.type
_entity_poly.pdbx_seq_one_letter_code
_entity_poly.pdbx_strand_id
1 'polypeptide(L)'
;MYCKSTILFALLLGLLLGSGSSALATAVDRMWLNLEGFPGKTIEQEITLEGTELEERSGFWYTHYKEVEGDDSRMDITPWITIEPKDYTIKQGEIKAFTVKVKIPKDAGQGLWGATSEEAGKEGHSGERRTYIIFKDAITGGNVYSGLLIPISVKVLESPNPLAPVINFVKQNIMTIALSIVIIVLLAVLLLKRKRQVSKK
;
A
#
# COMPACT_ATOMS: atom_id res chain seq x y z
N MET A 1 -66.38 -8.25 -19.38
CA MET A 1 -65.55 -9.43 -18.98
C MET A 1 -64.07 -9.21 -18.94
N TYR A 2 -63.61 -7.96 -18.84
CA TYR A 2 -62.17 -7.57 -18.90
C TYR A 2 -61.49 -7.33 -17.53
N CYS A 3 -62.24 -7.31 -16.43
CA CYS A 3 -61.69 -6.93 -15.12
C CYS A 3 -60.76 -7.98 -14.46
N LYS A 4 -60.96 -9.27 -14.73
CA LYS A 4 -60.21 -10.37 -14.12
C LYS A 4 -58.79 -10.51 -14.70
N SER A 5 -58.60 -10.20 -15.99
CA SER A 5 -57.31 -10.31 -16.67
C SER A 5 -56.35 -9.21 -16.25
N THR A 6 -56.84 -8.00 -15.98
CA THR A 6 -56.04 -6.85 -15.58
C THR A 6 -55.44 -7.03 -14.15
N ILE A 7 -56.25 -7.63 -13.25
CA ILE A 7 -55.79 -7.91 -11.87
C ILE A 7 -54.70 -8.98 -11.85
N LEU A 8 -54.86 -10.02 -12.70
CA LEU A 8 -53.85 -11.09 -12.80
C LEU A 8 -52.54 -10.57 -13.37
N PHE A 9 -52.58 -9.68 -14.35
CA PHE A 9 -51.41 -9.06 -14.95
C PHE A 9 -50.69 -8.12 -13.97
N ALA A 10 -51.42 -7.33 -13.18
CA ALA A 10 -50.86 -6.47 -12.14
C ALA A 10 -50.21 -7.28 -11.01
N LEU A 11 -50.79 -8.42 -10.62
CA LEU A 11 -50.20 -9.32 -9.62
C LEU A 11 -48.93 -10.00 -10.14
N LEU A 12 -48.89 -10.42 -11.40
CA LEU A 12 -47.72 -11.02 -12.03
C LEU A 12 -46.57 -9.98 -12.18
N LEU A 13 -46.89 -8.74 -12.55
CA LEU A 13 -45.94 -7.66 -12.65
C LEU A 13 -45.40 -7.26 -11.29
N GLY A 14 -46.22 -7.26 -10.25
CA GLY A 14 -45.81 -7.04 -8.86
C GLY A 14 -44.84 -8.11 -8.32
N LEU A 15 -45.06 -9.38 -8.68
CA LEU A 15 -44.18 -10.48 -8.34
C LEU A 15 -42.80 -10.39 -9.06
N LEU A 16 -42.81 -9.96 -10.33
CA LEU A 16 -41.57 -9.77 -11.10
C LEU A 16 -40.74 -8.57 -10.63
N LEU A 17 -41.39 -7.52 -10.12
CA LEU A 17 -40.70 -6.34 -9.60
C LEU A 17 -40.21 -6.53 -8.15
N GLY A 18 -40.82 -7.48 -7.41
CA GLY A 18 -40.45 -7.78 -6.02
C GLY A 18 -39.24 -8.71 -5.83
N SER A 19 -38.78 -9.36 -6.89
CA SER A 19 -37.65 -10.32 -6.83
C SER A 19 -36.29 -9.69 -7.21
N GLY A 20 -36.09 -8.41 -6.89
CA GLY A 20 -34.78 -7.83 -6.87
C GLY A 20 -33.96 -8.46 -5.74
N SER A 21 -33.32 -9.61 -6.01
CA SER A 21 -32.29 -10.14 -5.15
C SER A 21 -31.15 -9.10 -5.14
N SER A 22 -31.07 -8.33 -4.06
CA SER A 22 -29.87 -7.56 -3.76
C SER A 22 -28.72 -8.56 -3.82
N ALA A 23 -27.77 -8.35 -4.72
CA ALA A 23 -26.52 -9.09 -4.68
C ALA A 23 -25.82 -8.68 -3.38
N LEU A 24 -26.04 -9.47 -2.34
CA LEU A 24 -25.45 -9.28 -1.03
C LEU A 24 -24.03 -9.84 -1.10
N ALA A 25 -23.03 -9.01 -0.93
CA ALA A 25 -21.63 -9.39 -0.90
C ALA A 25 -20.92 -8.54 0.15
N THR A 26 -19.92 -9.11 0.83
CA THR A 26 -19.06 -8.33 1.72
C THR A 26 -18.46 -7.15 0.95
N ALA A 27 -18.67 -5.94 1.46
CA ALA A 27 -18.16 -4.73 0.84
C ALA A 27 -16.76 -4.40 1.38
N VAL A 28 -15.91 -3.83 0.54
CA VAL A 28 -14.58 -3.36 0.89
C VAL A 28 -14.46 -1.86 0.61
N ASP A 29 -13.77 -1.14 1.46
CA ASP A 29 -13.60 0.31 1.34
C ASP A 29 -12.62 0.74 0.25
N ARG A 30 -11.77 -0.17 -0.24
CA ARG A 30 -10.74 0.12 -1.24
C ARG A 30 -10.71 -0.91 -2.36
N MET A 31 -10.65 -0.42 -3.58
CA MET A 31 -10.61 -1.26 -4.78
C MET A 31 -9.18 -1.47 -5.30
N TRP A 32 -8.21 -0.71 -4.84
CA TRP A 32 -6.76 -0.84 -5.14
C TRP A 32 -5.91 -0.20 -4.06
N LEU A 33 -4.64 -0.64 -3.95
CA LEU A 33 -3.65 -0.10 -3.04
C LEU A 33 -2.41 0.32 -3.83
N ASN A 34 -2.18 1.63 -3.95
CA ASN A 34 -0.95 2.18 -4.51
C ASN A 34 -0.16 2.80 -3.36
N LEU A 35 0.96 2.17 -3.00
CA LEU A 35 1.77 2.51 -1.84
C LEU A 35 3.11 3.11 -2.29
N GLU A 36 3.69 3.95 -1.43
CA GLU A 36 5.02 4.51 -1.67
C GLU A 36 5.89 4.34 -0.43
N GLY A 37 7.17 4.02 -0.61
CA GLY A 37 8.09 3.87 0.51
C GLY A 37 9.54 3.69 0.11
N PHE A 38 10.40 3.63 1.13
CA PHE A 38 11.84 3.47 0.95
C PHE A 38 12.29 2.03 1.19
N PRO A 39 13.39 1.59 0.57
CA PRO A 39 13.98 0.28 0.85
C PRO A 39 14.21 0.06 2.34
N GLY A 40 13.88 -1.12 2.83
CA GLY A 40 14.01 -1.53 4.22
C GLY A 40 12.94 -0.99 5.16
N LYS A 41 11.93 -0.26 4.68
CA LYS A 41 10.81 0.23 5.49
C LYS A 41 9.61 -0.69 5.37
N THR A 42 8.76 -0.63 6.39
CA THR A 42 7.44 -1.26 6.39
C THR A 42 6.39 -0.16 6.24
N ILE A 43 5.45 -0.38 5.34
CA ILE A 43 4.27 0.46 5.15
C ILE A 43 3.10 -0.31 5.75
N GLU A 44 2.26 0.38 6.51
CA GLU A 44 1.00 -0.17 7.03
C GLU A 44 -0.17 0.60 6.44
N GLN A 45 -1.13 -0.13 5.91
CA GLN A 45 -2.36 0.41 5.35
C GLN A 45 -3.54 -0.34 5.91
N GLU A 46 -4.49 0.39 6.45
CA GLU A 46 -5.76 -0.17 6.89
C GLU A 46 -6.72 -0.32 5.71
N ILE A 47 -7.44 -1.44 5.68
CA ILE A 47 -8.60 -1.70 4.82
C ILE A 47 -9.73 -2.22 5.70
N THR A 48 -10.97 -1.91 5.32
CA THR A 48 -12.14 -2.33 6.07
C THR A 48 -13.07 -3.18 5.21
N LEU A 49 -13.65 -4.20 5.84
CA LEU A 49 -14.74 -4.98 5.28
C LEU A 49 -16.03 -4.67 6.04
N GLU A 50 -17.12 -4.54 5.32
CA GLU A 50 -18.47 -4.41 5.86
C GLU A 50 -19.28 -5.64 5.51
N GLY A 51 -19.85 -6.28 6.52
CA GLY A 51 -20.77 -7.42 6.34
C GLY A 51 -22.13 -6.92 5.88
N THR A 52 -22.48 -7.17 4.63
CA THR A 52 -23.76 -6.77 4.04
C THR A 52 -24.78 -7.91 3.99
N GLU A 53 -24.33 -9.13 4.25
CA GLU A 53 -25.16 -10.34 4.22
C GLU A 53 -25.93 -10.56 5.51
N LEU A 54 -27.12 -11.15 5.42
CA LEU A 54 -27.94 -11.52 6.58
C LEU A 54 -27.32 -12.61 7.44
N GLU A 55 -26.52 -13.49 6.83
CA GLU A 55 -25.87 -14.60 7.49
C GLU A 55 -24.43 -14.27 7.84
N GLU A 56 -23.96 -14.84 8.96
CA GLU A 56 -22.55 -14.73 9.37
C GLU A 56 -21.65 -15.39 8.34
N ARG A 57 -20.61 -14.70 7.94
CA ARG A 57 -19.59 -15.19 7.00
C ARG A 57 -18.25 -15.36 7.67
N SER A 58 -17.56 -16.41 7.31
CA SER A 58 -16.18 -16.66 7.71
C SER A 58 -15.28 -16.61 6.50
N GLY A 59 -14.15 -15.97 6.62
CA GLY A 59 -13.24 -15.77 5.50
C GLY A 59 -11.79 -15.66 5.92
N PHE A 60 -10.94 -15.51 4.91
CA PHE A 60 -9.51 -15.35 5.08
C PHE A 60 -8.90 -14.50 3.97
N TRP A 61 -7.77 -13.90 4.30
CA TRP A 61 -6.95 -13.13 3.38
C TRP A 61 -5.78 -13.95 2.88
N TYR A 62 -5.43 -13.75 1.60
CA TYR A 62 -4.20 -14.25 1.01
C TYR A 62 -3.70 -13.32 -0.09
N THR A 63 -2.47 -13.53 -0.53
CA THR A 63 -1.86 -12.79 -1.63
C THR A 63 -1.76 -13.68 -2.86
N HIS A 64 -1.82 -13.08 -4.03
CA HIS A 64 -1.73 -13.79 -5.30
C HIS A 64 -0.92 -12.98 -6.31
N TYR A 65 -0.01 -13.65 -6.98
CA TYR A 65 0.71 -13.14 -8.14
C TYR A 65 0.11 -13.74 -9.41
N LYS A 66 -0.31 -12.87 -10.33
CA LYS A 66 -0.76 -13.28 -11.66
C LYS A 66 0.42 -13.22 -12.61
N GLU A 67 1.05 -14.36 -12.80
CA GLU A 67 2.18 -14.49 -13.73
C GLU A 67 1.73 -14.21 -15.18
N VAL A 68 2.53 -13.40 -15.90
CA VAL A 68 2.36 -13.12 -17.31
C VAL A 68 3.70 -13.31 -17.98
N GLU A 69 3.72 -13.91 -19.17
CA GLU A 69 4.94 -14.12 -19.95
C GLU A 69 5.68 -12.81 -20.20
N GLY A 70 6.97 -12.78 -19.87
CA GLY A 70 7.82 -11.58 -19.97
C GLY A 70 7.85 -10.70 -18.73
N ASP A 71 7.11 -11.05 -17.66
CA ASP A 71 7.21 -10.35 -16.38
C ASP A 71 8.61 -10.53 -15.77
N ASP A 72 9.13 -9.48 -15.14
CA ASP A 72 10.35 -9.53 -14.35
C ASP A 72 10.04 -9.77 -12.85
N SER A 73 11.08 -9.96 -12.04
CA SER A 73 10.94 -10.23 -10.60
C SER A 73 10.29 -9.10 -9.80
N ARG A 74 10.10 -7.91 -10.37
CA ARG A 74 9.43 -6.80 -9.71
C ARG A 74 7.92 -6.97 -9.67
N MET A 75 7.38 -7.85 -10.51
CA MET A 75 5.93 -8.04 -10.64
C MET A 75 5.34 -8.85 -9.48
N ASP A 76 6.14 -9.69 -8.82
CA ASP A 76 5.73 -10.45 -7.64
C ASP A 76 6.24 -9.82 -6.34
N ILE A 77 5.35 -9.10 -5.65
CA ILE A 77 5.61 -8.58 -4.31
C ILE A 77 4.82 -9.32 -3.22
N THR A 78 4.25 -10.49 -3.52
CA THR A 78 3.53 -11.30 -2.53
C THR A 78 4.36 -11.61 -1.28
N PRO A 79 5.70 -11.86 -1.36
CA PRO A 79 6.53 -12.11 -0.18
C PRO A 79 6.70 -10.89 0.74
N TRP A 80 6.36 -9.68 0.26
CA TRP A 80 6.49 -8.45 1.06
C TRP A 80 5.25 -8.19 1.92
N ILE A 81 4.13 -8.86 1.63
CA ILE A 81 2.80 -8.52 2.11
C ILE A 81 2.38 -9.47 3.24
N THR A 82 1.92 -8.91 4.32
CA THR A 82 1.27 -9.61 5.42
C THR A 82 -0.03 -8.90 5.75
N ILE A 83 -1.10 -9.66 6.05
CA ILE A 83 -2.41 -9.10 6.37
C ILE A 83 -2.84 -9.63 7.74
N GLU A 84 -3.25 -8.73 8.62
CA GLU A 84 -3.63 -9.06 9.99
C GLU A 84 -4.97 -8.41 10.38
N PRO A 85 -5.91 -9.16 10.97
CA PRO A 85 -5.89 -10.61 11.14
C PRO A 85 -6.05 -11.33 9.80
N LYS A 86 -5.50 -12.55 9.67
CA LYS A 86 -5.58 -13.35 8.43
C LYS A 86 -6.97 -13.94 8.24
N ASP A 87 -7.52 -14.50 9.32
CA ASP A 87 -8.83 -15.14 9.32
C ASP A 87 -9.84 -14.22 10.01
N TYR A 88 -11.07 -14.25 9.58
CA TYR A 88 -12.12 -13.42 10.15
C TYR A 88 -13.50 -14.08 10.08
N THR A 89 -14.38 -13.58 10.92
CA THR A 89 -15.82 -13.81 10.85
C THR A 89 -16.50 -12.45 10.89
N ILE A 90 -17.51 -12.21 10.04
CA ILE A 90 -18.21 -10.94 9.92
C ILE A 90 -19.70 -11.15 9.87
N LYS A 91 -20.47 -10.33 10.62
CA LYS A 91 -21.92 -10.32 10.68
C LYS A 91 -22.49 -9.15 9.91
N GLN A 92 -23.77 -9.19 9.62
CA GLN A 92 -24.45 -8.09 8.96
C GLN A 92 -24.28 -6.77 9.74
N GLY A 93 -23.91 -5.72 9.04
CA GLY A 93 -23.66 -4.39 9.59
C GLY A 93 -22.39 -4.26 10.43
N GLU A 94 -21.62 -5.34 10.58
CA GLU A 94 -20.31 -5.28 11.25
C GLU A 94 -19.26 -4.74 10.29
N ILE A 95 -18.42 -3.83 10.80
CA ILE A 95 -17.24 -3.33 10.07
C ILE A 95 -16.00 -3.87 10.76
N LYS A 96 -15.13 -4.52 10.00
CA LYS A 96 -13.84 -5.04 10.49
C LYS A 96 -12.69 -4.37 9.77
N ALA A 97 -11.73 -3.91 10.56
CA ALA A 97 -10.47 -3.37 10.07
C ALA A 97 -9.40 -4.46 9.98
N PHE A 98 -8.58 -4.39 8.93
CA PHE A 98 -7.45 -5.27 8.65
C PHE A 98 -6.24 -4.41 8.31
N THR A 99 -5.09 -4.77 8.83
CA THR A 99 -3.85 -4.08 8.54
C THR A 99 -3.06 -4.84 7.47
N VAL A 100 -2.86 -4.21 6.34
CA VAL A 100 -1.95 -4.67 5.29
C VAL A 100 -0.57 -4.10 5.59
N LYS A 101 0.39 -4.97 5.89
CA LYS A 101 1.79 -4.61 6.13
C LYS A 101 2.61 -5.00 4.91
N VAL A 102 3.33 -4.03 4.33
CA VAL A 102 4.22 -4.26 3.20
C VAL A 102 5.64 -3.94 3.62
N LYS A 103 6.46 -4.97 3.77
CA LYS A 103 7.87 -4.85 4.15
C LYS A 103 8.74 -4.78 2.90
N ILE A 104 9.17 -3.59 2.52
CA ILE A 104 10.04 -3.38 1.37
C ILE A 104 11.43 -3.95 1.69
N PRO A 105 12.01 -4.86 0.87
CA PRO A 105 13.37 -5.34 1.04
C PRO A 105 14.39 -4.20 1.01
N LYS A 106 15.51 -4.36 1.71
CA LYS A 106 16.58 -3.35 1.75
C LYS A 106 17.28 -3.17 0.41
N ASP A 107 17.29 -4.21 -0.39
CA ASP A 107 17.88 -4.32 -1.72
C ASP A 107 16.88 -4.06 -2.86
N ALA A 108 15.64 -3.73 -2.53
CA ALA A 108 14.64 -3.36 -3.54
C ALA A 108 15.10 -2.12 -4.31
N GLY A 109 15.27 -2.28 -5.61
CA GLY A 109 15.60 -1.17 -6.51
C GLY A 109 14.48 -0.15 -6.62
N GLN A 110 14.84 1.10 -6.91
CA GLN A 110 13.89 2.17 -7.19
C GLN A 110 12.97 1.83 -8.36
N GLY A 111 11.71 2.24 -8.27
CA GLY A 111 10.70 2.09 -9.33
C GLY A 111 9.42 1.46 -8.84
N LEU A 112 8.56 1.09 -9.79
CA LEU A 112 7.27 0.47 -9.54
C LEU A 112 7.43 -1.05 -9.40
N TRP A 113 6.71 -1.63 -8.44
CA TRP A 113 6.69 -3.05 -8.10
C TRP A 113 5.25 -3.54 -7.97
N GLY A 114 4.98 -4.77 -8.39
CA GLY A 114 3.65 -5.39 -8.29
C GLY A 114 2.70 -5.06 -9.43
N ALA A 115 3.07 -4.14 -10.33
CA ALA A 115 2.28 -3.71 -11.47
C ALA A 115 3.16 -3.10 -12.56
N THR A 116 2.66 -3.06 -13.80
CA THR A 116 3.36 -2.46 -14.94
C THR A 116 3.11 -0.95 -15.08
N SER A 117 2.07 -0.42 -14.43
CA SER A 117 1.72 1.01 -14.41
C SER A 117 1.18 1.43 -13.05
N GLU A 118 1.40 2.69 -12.66
CA GLU A 118 0.84 3.31 -11.45
C GLU A 118 -0.71 3.36 -11.48
N GLU A 119 -1.30 3.23 -12.65
CA GLU A 119 -2.75 3.19 -12.84
C GLU A 119 -3.35 1.79 -12.68
N ALA A 120 -2.53 0.77 -12.41
CA ALA A 120 -2.99 -0.61 -12.28
C ALA A 120 -4.14 -0.75 -11.26
N GLY A 121 -5.18 -1.46 -11.66
CA GLY A 121 -6.39 -1.64 -10.87
C GLY A 121 -7.50 -0.65 -11.16
N LYS A 122 -7.20 0.54 -11.70
CA LYS A 122 -8.19 1.50 -12.13
C LYS A 122 -8.88 1.06 -13.41
N GLU A 123 -10.04 1.66 -13.70
CA GLU A 123 -10.78 1.40 -14.93
C GLU A 123 -9.91 1.63 -16.17
N GLY A 124 -9.97 0.72 -17.13
CA GLY A 124 -9.14 0.74 -18.33
C GLY A 124 -7.73 0.15 -18.16
N HIS A 125 -7.24 -0.05 -16.93
CA HIS A 125 -5.88 -0.53 -16.62
C HIS A 125 -5.85 -1.94 -16.02
N SER A 126 -6.88 -2.75 -16.29
CA SER A 126 -7.01 -4.08 -15.70
C SER A 126 -5.89 -5.06 -16.08
N GLY A 127 -5.26 -4.88 -17.25
CA GLY A 127 -4.16 -5.73 -17.72
C GLY A 127 -2.81 -5.44 -17.07
N GLU A 128 -2.67 -4.33 -16.37
CA GLU A 128 -1.40 -3.87 -15.77
C GLU A 128 -1.15 -4.41 -14.37
N ARG A 129 -2.17 -5.04 -13.79
CA ARG A 129 -2.13 -5.65 -12.45
C ARG A 129 -1.33 -6.94 -12.46
N ARG A 130 -0.50 -7.16 -11.44
CA ARG A 130 0.27 -8.38 -11.26
C ARG A 130 0.09 -8.97 -9.86
N THR A 131 0.19 -8.17 -8.82
CA THR A 131 0.04 -8.63 -7.44
C THR A 131 -1.29 -8.17 -6.87
N TYR A 132 -1.93 -9.08 -6.13
CA TYR A 132 -3.24 -8.88 -5.53
C TYR A 132 -3.24 -9.29 -4.07
N ILE A 133 -4.05 -8.59 -3.30
CA ILE A 133 -4.58 -9.04 -2.03
C ILE A 133 -5.99 -9.57 -2.32
N ILE A 134 -6.30 -10.73 -1.79
CA ILE A 134 -7.60 -11.37 -2.02
C ILE A 134 -8.21 -11.69 -0.67
N PHE A 135 -9.43 -11.25 -0.44
CA PHE A 135 -10.25 -11.87 0.57
C PHE A 135 -11.20 -12.90 -0.06
N LYS A 136 -11.46 -13.93 0.68
CA LYS A 136 -12.35 -15.01 0.25
C LYS A 136 -13.18 -15.42 1.44
N ASP A 137 -14.50 -15.35 1.31
CA ASP A 137 -15.42 -15.69 2.38
C ASP A 137 -16.56 -16.60 1.90
N ALA A 138 -17.20 -17.24 2.84
CA ALA A 138 -18.39 -18.06 2.65
C ALA A 138 -19.32 -17.88 3.85
N ILE A 139 -20.58 -18.24 3.67
CA ILE A 139 -21.49 -18.46 4.80
C ILE A 139 -20.85 -19.48 5.72
N THR A 140 -20.84 -19.22 7.01
CA THR A 140 -20.22 -20.10 8.01
C THR A 140 -20.75 -21.52 7.89
N GLY A 141 -19.86 -22.47 7.59
CA GLY A 141 -20.23 -23.88 7.30
C GLY A 141 -20.66 -24.16 5.85
N GLY A 142 -20.65 -23.15 4.95
CA GLY A 142 -20.97 -23.31 3.55
C GLY A 142 -19.76 -23.72 2.69
N ASN A 143 -20.05 -24.16 1.45
CA ASN A 143 -19.05 -24.60 0.47
C ASN A 143 -18.84 -23.62 -0.67
N VAL A 144 -19.65 -22.55 -0.76
CA VAL A 144 -19.57 -21.54 -1.82
C VAL A 144 -18.85 -20.33 -1.29
N TYR A 145 -17.78 -19.92 -1.97
CA TYR A 145 -16.97 -18.77 -1.62
C TYR A 145 -17.28 -17.60 -2.54
N SER A 146 -17.34 -16.43 -1.96
CA SER A 146 -17.25 -15.14 -2.67
C SER A 146 -15.94 -14.45 -2.31
N GLY A 147 -15.60 -13.40 -3.04
CA GLY A 147 -14.41 -12.63 -2.72
C GLY A 147 -14.07 -11.60 -3.78
N LEU A 148 -13.12 -10.76 -3.46
CA LEU A 148 -12.64 -9.70 -4.35
C LEU A 148 -11.12 -9.69 -4.40
N LEU A 149 -10.61 -9.35 -5.57
CA LEU A 149 -9.19 -9.12 -5.81
C LEU A 149 -8.91 -7.61 -5.72
N ILE A 150 -8.04 -7.23 -4.80
CA ILE A 150 -7.59 -5.86 -4.61
C ILE A 150 -6.16 -5.78 -5.16
N PRO A 151 -5.94 -5.11 -6.30
CA PRO A 151 -4.59 -4.94 -6.84
C PRO A 151 -3.76 -4.08 -5.91
N ILE A 152 -2.50 -4.46 -5.73
CA ILE A 152 -1.53 -3.72 -4.92
C ILE A 152 -0.27 -3.47 -5.73
N SER A 153 0.25 -2.25 -5.62
CA SER A 153 1.55 -1.87 -6.16
C SER A 153 2.32 -1.02 -5.15
N VAL A 154 3.63 -1.06 -5.26
CA VAL A 154 4.54 -0.29 -4.41
C VAL A 154 5.50 0.49 -5.27
N LYS A 155 5.50 1.81 -5.12
CA LYS A 155 6.53 2.70 -5.69
C LYS A 155 7.67 2.81 -4.70
N VAL A 156 8.77 2.15 -5.00
CA VAL A 156 10.00 2.23 -4.19
C VAL A 156 10.73 3.51 -4.54
N LEU A 157 10.86 4.40 -3.57
CA LEU A 157 11.51 5.70 -3.70
C LEU A 157 13.01 5.57 -3.50
N GLU A 158 13.77 6.53 -4.05
CA GLU A 158 15.20 6.64 -3.78
C GLU A 158 15.44 6.89 -2.30
N SER A 159 16.32 6.09 -1.68
CA SER A 159 16.65 6.26 -0.27
C SER A 159 17.28 7.64 -0.05
N PRO A 160 16.77 8.44 0.89
CA PRO A 160 17.34 9.75 1.15
C PRO A 160 18.81 9.58 1.57
N ASN A 161 19.72 10.26 0.86
CA ASN A 161 21.13 10.25 1.22
C ASN A 161 21.30 10.91 2.60
N PRO A 162 21.71 10.17 3.65
CA PRO A 162 21.83 10.72 5.00
C PRO A 162 22.87 11.86 5.08
N LEU A 163 23.78 11.94 4.13
CA LEU A 163 24.79 12.98 4.05
C LEU A 163 24.34 14.21 3.25
N ALA A 164 23.20 14.14 2.55
CA ALA A 164 22.71 15.27 1.74
C ALA A 164 22.60 16.59 2.53
N PRO A 165 22.07 16.62 3.77
CA PRO A 165 22.02 17.85 4.55
C PRO A 165 23.42 18.40 4.84
N VAL A 166 24.39 17.53 5.19
CA VAL A 166 25.76 17.92 5.48
C VAL A 166 26.45 18.45 4.24
N ILE A 167 26.30 17.74 3.11
CA ILE A 167 26.89 18.17 1.83
C ILE A 167 26.32 19.53 1.42
N ASN A 168 25.02 19.74 1.55
CA ASN A 168 24.40 21.01 1.22
C ASN A 168 24.85 22.13 2.15
N PHE A 169 24.96 21.87 3.45
CA PHE A 169 25.51 22.82 4.42
C PHE A 169 26.94 23.24 4.06
N VAL A 170 27.82 22.27 3.75
CA VAL A 170 29.19 22.54 3.33
C VAL A 170 29.25 23.36 2.04
N LYS A 171 28.46 23.00 1.02
CA LYS A 171 28.37 23.73 -0.24
C LYS A 171 27.92 25.18 -0.05
N GLN A 172 26.89 25.41 0.76
CA GLN A 172 26.36 26.74 1.01
C GLN A 172 27.31 27.62 1.84
N ASN A 173 28.11 27.01 2.70
CA ASN A 173 28.99 27.74 3.64
C ASN A 173 30.48 27.58 3.34
N ILE A 174 30.84 27.14 2.13
CA ILE A 174 32.21 26.79 1.77
C ILE A 174 33.22 27.95 2.05
N MET A 175 32.83 29.19 1.73
CA MET A 175 33.66 30.36 1.97
C MET A 175 33.84 30.66 3.47
N THR A 176 32.79 30.52 4.26
CA THR A 176 32.85 30.73 5.71
C THR A 176 33.70 29.67 6.38
N ILE A 177 33.59 28.42 5.96
CA ILE A 177 34.38 27.30 6.46
C ILE A 177 35.85 27.51 6.11
N ALA A 178 36.15 27.87 4.86
CA ALA A 178 37.52 28.14 4.42
C ALA A 178 38.15 29.30 5.21
N LEU A 179 37.42 30.40 5.41
CA LEU A 179 37.90 31.55 6.19
C LEU A 179 38.14 31.16 7.66
N SER A 180 37.24 30.37 8.25
CA SER A 180 37.40 29.89 9.63
C SER A 180 38.68 29.04 9.79
N ILE A 181 38.96 28.17 8.84
CA ILE A 181 40.17 27.34 8.85
C ILE A 181 41.42 28.23 8.76
N VAL A 182 41.45 29.24 7.89
CA VAL A 182 42.53 30.17 7.76
C VAL A 182 42.79 30.92 9.08
N ILE A 183 41.73 31.41 9.72
CA ILE A 183 41.82 32.10 11.01
C ILE A 183 42.43 31.18 12.10
N ILE A 184 41.96 29.92 12.18
CA ILE A 184 42.44 28.94 13.15
C ILE A 184 43.93 28.67 12.93
N VAL A 185 44.37 28.50 11.68
CA VAL A 185 45.77 28.27 11.33
C VAL A 185 46.62 29.47 11.72
N LEU A 186 46.19 30.70 11.43
CA LEU A 186 46.90 31.93 11.81
C LEU A 186 47.04 32.06 13.33
N LEU A 187 45.97 31.79 14.08
CA LEU A 187 46.00 31.80 15.55
C LEU A 187 46.99 30.75 16.08
N ALA A 188 46.99 29.54 15.55
CA ALA A 188 47.94 28.50 15.95
C ALA A 188 49.39 28.91 15.70
N VAL A 189 49.71 29.51 14.54
CA VAL A 189 51.03 30.01 14.21
C VAL A 189 51.48 31.12 15.17
N LEU A 190 50.57 32.05 15.49
CA LEU A 190 50.83 33.13 16.44
C LEU A 190 51.14 32.60 17.85
N LEU A 191 50.37 31.65 18.32
CA LEU A 191 50.58 31.01 19.62
C LEU A 191 51.94 30.27 19.70
N LEU A 192 52.29 29.55 18.63
CA LEU A 192 53.57 28.85 18.53
C LEU A 192 54.76 29.84 18.53
N LYS A 193 54.66 30.96 17.80
CA LYS A 193 55.66 32.01 17.80
C LYS A 193 55.85 32.63 19.20
N ARG A 194 54.75 32.94 19.89
CA ARG A 194 54.77 33.49 21.24
C ARG A 194 55.44 32.54 22.24
N LYS A 195 55.13 31.24 22.17
CA LYS A 195 55.72 30.21 23.03
C LYS A 195 57.24 30.11 22.83
N ARG A 196 57.70 30.22 21.58
CA ARG A 196 59.20 30.24 21.28
C ARG A 196 59.92 31.48 21.77
N GLN A 197 59.25 32.64 21.83
CA GLN A 197 59.89 33.88 22.37
C GLN A 197 59.96 33.83 23.88
N VAL A 198 59.05 33.26 24.61
CA VAL A 198 59.04 33.11 26.05
C VAL A 198 60.09 32.08 26.50
N SER A 199 60.39 31.06 25.71
CA SER A 199 61.38 30.03 26.03
C SER A 199 62.85 30.48 25.77
N LYS A 200 63.04 31.63 25.14
CA LYS A 200 64.39 32.19 24.88
C LYS A 200 64.83 33.30 25.87
N LYS A 201 64.00 33.67 26.82
CA LYS A 201 64.30 34.48 27.98
C LYS A 201 64.55 33.61 29.22
#